data_8f51cc9a572a5b704904d73b034ab6a1
#
_entry.id   8f51cc9a572a5b704904d73b034ab6a1
#
_cell.length_a   1.000
_cell.length_b   1.000
_cell.length_c   1.000
_cell.angle_alpha   90.00
_cell.angle_beta   90.00
_cell.angle_gamma   90.00
#
_symmetry.space_group_name_H-M   'P 1'
#
loop_
_entity.id
_entity.type
_entity.pdbx_description
1 polymer ?
#
loop_
_entity_poly.entity_id
_entity_poly.type
_entity_poly.pdbx_seq_one_letter_code
_entity_poly.pdbx_strand_id
1 'polypeptide(L)'
;PQDLAYVALVESAFKTGALSRAKAKGVWQFIPSTGRRYGLQQDWWVDERSDPDKSTRAAAQYLKELHELFGDWSLALAGYNAGEGKVQRAIDSYGTEDFWQLAQTPAFRAETRNYVPMIHAAIVVAKAPEKYGFDVDPEPLLEADSVRVTDAVDLRVVAECAGSSLDRVRLLNPALRRLATPAHRSFDVRVPPGTAAATDACLRAIPAERRVAFRAHTVARGQTLASIARQYGTRTADIAQANGLSPGKRLARGEELIIPVSPRRAAPETRVAEAQPKAPEPAATVAVAAATEPAAALEPDGGKVRISYKVRSGDTLSTIARTFKTTIGALQSWNDLQGSRIAAGHTLTIYTR
;
A
#
# COMPACT_ATOMS: atom_id res chain seq x y z
N PRO A 1 -20.03 -2.19 21.06
CA PRO A 1 -20.40 -0.83 20.65
C PRO A 1 -19.70 -0.43 19.34
N GLN A 2 -20.43 0.22 18.42
CA GLN A 2 -19.86 0.65 17.13
C GLN A 2 -18.76 1.70 17.31
N ASP A 3 -18.82 2.47 18.36
CA ASP A 3 -17.82 3.50 18.68
C ASP A 3 -16.40 2.94 18.89
N LEU A 4 -16.26 1.64 19.12
CA LEU A 4 -14.94 0.99 19.17
C LEU A 4 -14.19 1.03 17.83
N ALA A 5 -14.85 1.33 16.71
CA ALA A 5 -14.19 1.58 15.44
C ALA A 5 -13.18 2.74 15.50
N TYR A 6 -13.42 3.72 16.39
CA TYR A 6 -12.51 4.85 16.56
C TYR A 6 -11.18 4.50 17.26
N VAL A 7 -11.08 3.31 17.85
CA VAL A 7 -9.78 2.74 18.27
C VAL A 7 -8.86 2.63 17.05
N ALA A 8 -9.36 2.11 15.94
CA ALA A 8 -8.58 1.98 14.71
C ALA A 8 -8.18 3.34 14.10
N LEU A 9 -8.99 4.37 14.28
CA LEU A 9 -8.64 5.73 13.90
C LEU A 9 -7.43 6.23 14.70
N VAL A 10 -7.43 6.05 16.01
CA VAL A 10 -6.34 6.47 16.91
C VAL A 10 -5.07 5.64 16.67
N GLU A 11 -5.20 4.34 16.45
CA GLU A 11 -4.07 3.43 16.25
C GLU A 11 -3.32 3.68 14.94
N SER A 12 -4.03 3.92 13.84
CA SER A 12 -3.41 3.93 12.52
C SER A 12 -4.02 4.89 11.51
N ALA A 13 -5.06 5.64 11.88
CA ALA A 13 -5.93 6.34 10.92
C ALA A 13 -6.42 5.38 9.82
N PHE A 14 -6.86 4.18 10.18
CA PHE A 14 -7.34 3.09 9.31
C PHE A 14 -6.31 2.59 8.27
N LYS A 15 -5.03 2.86 8.44
CA LYS A 15 -3.99 2.45 7.49
C LYS A 15 -3.66 0.97 7.63
N THR A 16 -4.02 0.15 6.64
CA THR A 16 -3.74 -1.29 6.60
C THR A 16 -2.25 -1.64 6.61
N GLY A 17 -1.41 -0.76 6.07
CA GLY A 17 0.05 -0.93 6.02
C GLY A 17 0.81 -0.29 7.18
N ALA A 18 0.14 0.29 8.19
CA ALA A 18 0.80 0.94 9.32
C ALA A 18 1.72 -0.03 10.07
N LEU A 19 2.92 0.42 10.41
CA LEU A 19 3.93 -0.36 11.14
C LEU A 19 4.63 0.53 12.17
N SER A 20 4.49 0.18 13.45
CA SER A 20 5.13 0.91 14.54
C SER A 20 6.57 0.47 14.81
N ARG A 21 7.31 1.24 15.61
CA ARG A 21 8.64 0.85 16.11
C ARG A 21 8.61 -0.43 16.93
N ALA A 22 7.52 -0.68 17.65
CA ALA A 22 7.28 -1.91 18.42
C ALA A 22 6.82 -3.09 17.55
N LYS A 23 6.84 -2.94 16.21
CA LYS A 23 6.36 -3.93 15.23
C LYS A 23 4.86 -4.23 15.33
N ALA A 24 4.08 -3.34 15.94
CA ALA A 24 2.63 -3.37 15.83
C ALA A 24 2.24 -3.02 14.39
N LYS A 25 1.21 -3.70 13.83
CA LYS A 25 0.91 -3.61 12.40
C LYS A 25 -0.59 -3.62 12.10
N GLY A 26 -0.93 -2.95 11.01
CA GLY A 26 -2.26 -2.92 10.42
C GLY A 26 -3.17 -1.89 11.06
N VAL A 27 -4.44 -1.94 10.68
CA VAL A 27 -5.48 -1.01 11.14
C VAL A 27 -5.56 -0.96 12.66
N TRP A 28 -5.46 -2.11 13.32
CA TRP A 28 -5.63 -2.31 14.75
C TRP A 28 -4.32 -2.38 15.55
N GLN A 29 -3.18 -2.16 14.91
CA GLN A 29 -1.84 -2.15 15.51
C GLN A 29 -1.55 -3.34 16.41
N PHE A 30 -1.94 -4.55 15.99
CA PHE A 30 -1.56 -5.76 16.71
C PHE A 30 -0.04 -5.98 16.75
N ILE A 31 0.52 -6.16 17.93
CA ILE A 31 1.88 -6.71 18.07
C ILE A 31 1.89 -8.19 17.68
N PRO A 32 3.03 -8.77 17.26
CA PRO A 32 3.08 -10.13 16.73
C PRO A 32 2.51 -11.21 17.64
N SER A 33 2.77 -11.13 18.94
CA SER A 33 2.28 -12.10 19.92
C SER A 33 0.78 -12.06 20.09
N THR A 34 0.23 -10.86 20.26
CA THR A 34 -1.21 -10.65 20.43
C THR A 34 -1.96 -11.04 19.16
N GLY A 35 -1.46 -10.64 17.97
CA GLY A 35 -2.07 -11.06 16.70
C GLY A 35 -2.18 -12.58 16.58
N ARG A 36 -1.12 -13.33 16.94
CA ARG A 36 -1.17 -14.81 16.93
C ARG A 36 -2.16 -15.38 17.95
N ARG A 37 -2.25 -14.78 19.16
CA ARG A 37 -3.24 -15.21 20.19
C ARG A 37 -4.66 -15.14 19.65
N TYR A 38 -4.97 -14.14 18.81
CA TYR A 38 -6.27 -13.96 18.17
C TYR A 38 -6.36 -14.51 16.74
N GLY A 39 -5.50 -15.49 16.39
CA GLY A 39 -5.61 -16.27 15.16
C GLY A 39 -5.07 -15.60 13.91
N LEU A 40 -4.43 -14.41 14.01
CA LEU A 40 -3.85 -13.73 12.86
C LEU A 40 -2.54 -14.40 12.44
N GLN A 41 -2.54 -15.01 11.25
CA GLN A 41 -1.38 -15.68 10.69
C GLN A 41 -0.28 -14.69 10.31
N GLN A 42 0.95 -15.07 10.62
CA GLN A 42 2.14 -14.27 10.33
C GLN A 42 3.24 -15.22 9.88
N ASP A 43 3.46 -15.27 8.59
CA ASP A 43 4.49 -16.12 7.99
C ASP A 43 5.26 -15.37 6.89
N TRP A 44 6.01 -16.10 6.08
CA TRP A 44 6.78 -15.55 4.97
C TRP A 44 5.89 -14.93 3.88
N TRP A 45 4.69 -15.49 3.64
CA TRP A 45 3.77 -15.09 2.59
C TRP A 45 2.80 -14.00 3.05
N VAL A 46 2.25 -14.15 4.25
CA VAL A 46 1.17 -13.30 4.74
C VAL A 46 1.48 -12.69 6.11
N ASP A 47 0.84 -11.56 6.37
CA ASP A 47 0.73 -10.95 7.68
C ASP A 47 -0.70 -10.45 7.83
N GLU A 48 -1.56 -11.27 8.44
CA GLU A 48 -3.00 -11.01 8.54
C GLU A 48 -3.35 -9.86 9.48
N ARG A 49 -2.39 -9.32 10.20
CA ARG A 49 -2.58 -8.06 10.95
C ARG A 49 -2.86 -6.88 10.02
N SER A 50 -2.46 -6.97 8.77
CA SER A 50 -2.78 -5.99 7.72
C SER A 50 -4.10 -6.29 7.01
N ASP A 51 -4.72 -7.46 7.20
CA ASP A 51 -6.03 -7.76 6.66
C ASP A 51 -7.11 -7.03 7.46
N PRO A 52 -7.87 -6.10 6.86
CA PRO A 52 -8.82 -5.30 7.60
C PRO A 52 -9.94 -6.15 8.22
N ASP A 53 -10.45 -7.17 7.52
CA ASP A 53 -11.57 -7.98 8.02
C ASP A 53 -11.11 -8.92 9.14
N LYS A 54 -9.99 -9.63 8.94
CA LYS A 54 -9.46 -10.55 9.92
C LYS A 54 -9.00 -9.84 11.18
N SER A 55 -8.26 -8.73 11.02
CA SER A 55 -7.78 -7.95 12.17
C SER A 55 -8.92 -7.26 12.91
N THR A 56 -10.01 -6.85 12.23
CA THR A 56 -11.19 -6.29 12.91
C THR A 56 -11.89 -7.33 13.76
N ARG A 57 -12.07 -8.57 13.26
CA ARG A 57 -12.65 -9.66 14.08
C ARG A 57 -11.79 -9.96 15.30
N ALA A 58 -10.47 -10.03 15.10
CA ALA A 58 -9.52 -10.24 16.19
C ALA A 58 -9.56 -9.11 17.24
N ALA A 59 -9.65 -7.85 16.79
CA ALA A 59 -9.76 -6.69 17.68
C ALA A 59 -11.09 -6.67 18.46
N ALA A 60 -12.19 -6.99 17.79
CA ALA A 60 -13.49 -7.09 18.44
C ALA A 60 -13.49 -8.18 19.53
N GLN A 61 -12.88 -9.33 19.26
CA GLN A 61 -12.74 -10.39 20.26
C GLN A 61 -11.85 -9.96 21.43
N TYR A 62 -10.70 -9.33 21.17
CA TYR A 62 -9.80 -8.86 22.21
C TYR A 62 -10.44 -7.78 23.08
N LEU A 63 -11.10 -6.79 22.48
CA LEU A 63 -11.81 -5.73 23.22
C LEU A 63 -12.98 -6.28 24.03
N LYS A 64 -13.67 -7.30 23.53
CA LYS A 64 -14.72 -8.02 24.27
C LYS A 64 -14.15 -8.70 25.51
N GLU A 65 -13.06 -9.47 25.36
CA GLU A 65 -12.39 -10.14 26.48
C GLU A 65 -11.90 -9.15 27.54
N LEU A 66 -11.34 -8.00 27.11
CA LEU A 66 -10.91 -6.95 28.03
C LEU A 66 -12.10 -6.31 28.80
N HIS A 67 -13.22 -6.10 28.12
CA HIS A 67 -14.42 -5.58 28.77
C HIS A 67 -15.04 -6.62 29.74
N GLU A 68 -15.04 -7.88 29.36
CA GLU A 68 -15.49 -8.95 30.27
C GLU A 68 -14.60 -9.06 31.52
N LEU A 69 -13.30 -8.77 31.38
CA LEU A 69 -12.34 -8.80 32.48
C LEU A 69 -12.53 -7.60 33.46
N PHE A 70 -12.74 -6.40 32.91
CA PHE A 70 -12.71 -5.17 33.73
C PHE A 70 -14.10 -4.57 33.99
N GLY A 71 -15.14 -4.98 33.29
CA GLY A 71 -16.50 -4.44 33.41
C GLY A 71 -16.69 -3.01 32.89
N ASP A 72 -15.60 -2.31 32.52
CA ASP A 72 -15.58 -0.91 32.10
C ASP A 72 -14.83 -0.73 30.77
N TRP A 73 -15.39 0.08 29.87
CA TRP A 73 -14.78 0.31 28.55
C TRP A 73 -13.51 1.13 28.61
N SER A 74 -13.38 2.08 29.55
CA SER A 74 -12.17 2.89 29.67
C SER A 74 -10.99 2.05 30.17
N LEU A 75 -11.25 1.12 31.10
CA LEU A 75 -10.25 0.13 31.54
C LEU A 75 -9.92 -0.88 30.42
N ALA A 76 -10.93 -1.32 29.66
CA ALA A 76 -10.72 -2.21 28.50
C ALA A 76 -9.83 -1.54 27.44
N LEU A 77 -10.07 -0.27 27.12
CA LEU A 77 -9.26 0.51 26.19
C LEU A 77 -7.84 0.73 26.72
N ALA A 78 -7.68 0.99 28.01
CA ALA A 78 -6.37 1.06 28.66
C ALA A 78 -5.64 -0.31 28.58
N GLY A 79 -6.38 -1.41 28.75
CA GLY A 79 -5.88 -2.78 28.61
C GLY A 79 -5.43 -3.10 27.19
N TYR A 80 -6.16 -2.62 26.19
CA TYR A 80 -5.79 -2.77 24.78
C TYR A 80 -4.43 -2.10 24.47
N ASN A 81 -4.22 -0.88 24.97
CA ASN A 81 -3.00 -0.12 24.78
C ASN A 81 -1.81 -0.63 25.62
N ALA A 82 -2.03 -0.85 26.92
CA ALA A 82 -0.95 -1.13 27.87
C ALA A 82 -0.75 -2.61 28.18
N GLY A 83 -1.72 -3.44 27.83
CA GLY A 83 -1.83 -4.84 28.22
C GLY A 83 -2.63 -5.02 29.54
N GLU A 84 -3.49 -6.04 29.55
CA GLU A 84 -4.39 -6.36 30.66
C GLU A 84 -3.69 -6.49 32.02
N GLY A 85 -2.51 -7.11 32.04
CA GLY A 85 -1.75 -7.29 33.29
C GLY A 85 -1.25 -5.98 33.91
N LYS A 86 -1.09 -4.90 33.13
CA LYS A 86 -0.76 -3.58 33.70
C LYS A 86 -1.96 -2.92 34.35
N VAL A 87 -3.11 -3.01 33.70
CA VAL A 87 -4.36 -2.46 34.25
C VAL A 87 -4.70 -3.16 35.54
N GLN A 88 -4.63 -4.51 35.58
CA GLN A 88 -4.89 -5.26 36.79
C GLN A 88 -3.97 -4.86 37.96
N ARG A 89 -2.65 -4.76 37.70
CA ARG A 89 -1.72 -4.30 38.73
C ARG A 89 -2.00 -2.87 39.20
N ALA A 90 -2.49 -2.00 38.34
CA ALA A 90 -2.88 -0.64 38.72
C ALA A 90 -4.09 -0.69 39.67
N ILE A 91 -5.12 -1.48 39.33
CA ILE A 91 -6.30 -1.68 40.18
C ILE A 91 -5.88 -2.22 41.57
N ASP A 92 -5.09 -3.28 41.58
CA ASP A 92 -4.62 -3.92 42.83
C ASP A 92 -3.78 -2.93 43.69
N SER A 93 -2.96 -2.09 43.07
CA SER A 93 -2.07 -1.18 43.78
C SER A 93 -2.76 0.06 44.33
N TYR A 94 -3.79 0.53 43.68
CA TYR A 94 -4.47 1.78 44.03
C TYR A 94 -5.89 1.59 44.58
N GLY A 95 -6.43 0.36 44.54
CA GLY A 95 -7.73 0.02 45.12
C GLY A 95 -8.91 0.66 44.43
N THR A 96 -8.79 0.99 43.15
CA THR A 96 -9.88 1.63 42.39
C THR A 96 -9.96 1.02 40.98
N GLU A 97 -11.19 0.83 40.49
CA GLU A 97 -11.53 0.38 39.13
C GLU A 97 -11.96 1.55 38.23
N ASP A 98 -11.75 2.78 38.67
CA ASP A 98 -12.00 3.98 37.87
C ASP A 98 -10.74 4.36 37.08
N PHE A 99 -10.82 4.22 35.74
CA PHE A 99 -9.72 4.61 34.85
C PHE A 99 -9.26 6.05 35.09
N TRP A 100 -10.18 6.99 35.30
CA TRP A 100 -9.86 8.42 35.45
C TRP A 100 -9.09 8.71 36.73
N GLN A 101 -9.37 7.98 37.81
CA GLN A 101 -8.56 8.02 39.01
C GLN A 101 -7.19 7.39 38.80
N LEU A 102 -7.13 6.20 38.20
CA LEU A 102 -5.87 5.51 37.88
C LEU A 102 -4.97 6.34 36.96
N ALA A 103 -5.55 7.07 36.01
CA ALA A 103 -4.81 7.93 35.07
C ALA A 103 -4.11 9.13 35.74
N GLN A 104 -4.53 9.52 36.97
CA GLN A 104 -3.87 10.56 37.76
C GLN A 104 -2.71 10.04 38.60
N THR A 105 -2.53 8.72 38.63
CA THR A 105 -1.46 8.04 39.37
C THR A 105 -0.25 7.75 38.46
N PRO A 106 0.91 7.37 39.03
CA PRO A 106 2.06 6.88 38.27
C PRO A 106 1.85 5.49 37.62
N ALA A 107 0.68 4.84 37.83
CA ALA A 107 0.40 3.50 37.30
C ALA A 107 0.54 3.40 35.79
N PHE A 108 0.07 4.43 35.09
CA PHE A 108 0.12 4.46 33.64
C PHE A 108 1.16 5.45 33.12
N ARG A 109 1.81 5.09 32.00
CA ARG A 109 2.63 6.03 31.24
C ARG A 109 1.74 7.09 30.58
N ALA A 110 2.32 8.23 30.20
CA ALA A 110 1.61 9.31 29.51
C ALA A 110 0.86 8.82 28.25
N GLU A 111 1.44 7.88 27.51
CA GLU A 111 0.82 7.24 26.35
C GLU A 111 -0.56 6.65 26.71
N THR A 112 -0.62 5.77 27.72
CA THR A 112 -1.87 5.11 28.12
C THR A 112 -2.86 6.09 28.77
N ARG A 113 -2.36 7.07 29.56
CA ARG A 113 -3.21 8.12 30.16
C ARG A 113 -3.92 8.97 29.10
N ASN A 114 -3.27 9.23 27.98
CA ASN A 114 -3.82 10.03 26.89
C ASN A 114 -4.64 9.19 25.89
N TYR A 115 -4.42 7.89 25.84
CA TYR A 115 -5.02 7.00 24.85
C TYR A 115 -6.55 6.96 24.94
N VAL A 116 -7.08 6.73 26.13
CA VAL A 116 -8.53 6.67 26.36
C VAL A 116 -9.20 8.01 26.05
N PRO A 117 -8.72 9.16 26.59
CA PRO A 117 -9.25 10.47 26.21
C PRO A 117 -9.20 10.76 24.71
N MET A 118 -8.14 10.34 24.01
CA MET A 118 -8.03 10.50 22.55
C MET A 118 -9.12 9.73 21.80
N ILE A 119 -9.46 8.52 22.24
CA ILE A 119 -10.55 7.75 21.62
C ILE A 119 -11.88 8.46 21.85
N HIS A 120 -12.16 8.91 23.07
CA HIS A 120 -13.38 9.68 23.36
C HIS A 120 -13.46 10.97 22.52
N ALA A 121 -12.35 11.70 22.40
CA ALA A 121 -12.28 12.88 21.55
C ALA A 121 -12.52 12.53 20.06
N ALA A 122 -11.92 11.43 19.56
CA ALA A 122 -12.15 10.97 18.21
C ALA A 122 -13.62 10.62 17.95
N ILE A 123 -14.30 9.96 18.90
CA ILE A 123 -15.73 9.65 18.83
C ILE A 123 -16.55 10.94 18.73
N VAL A 124 -16.28 11.91 19.62
CA VAL A 124 -17.03 13.18 19.67
C VAL A 124 -16.86 13.97 18.38
N VAL A 125 -15.63 14.11 17.89
CA VAL A 125 -15.32 14.86 16.66
C VAL A 125 -15.93 14.16 15.44
N ALA A 126 -15.75 12.85 15.33
CA ALA A 126 -16.22 12.11 14.15
C ALA A 126 -17.75 11.98 14.06
N LYS A 127 -18.47 12.07 15.19
CA LYS A 127 -19.95 12.09 15.19
C LYS A 127 -20.56 13.46 14.82
N ALA A 128 -19.79 14.51 14.86
CA ALA A 128 -20.25 15.85 14.51
C ALA A 128 -19.09 16.69 13.92
N PRO A 129 -18.50 16.26 12.80
CA PRO A 129 -17.26 16.84 12.26
C PRO A 129 -17.40 18.33 11.96
N GLU A 130 -18.57 18.78 11.46
CA GLU A 130 -18.81 20.17 11.12
C GLU A 130 -18.69 21.11 12.33
N LYS A 131 -19.07 20.66 13.54
CA LYS A 131 -18.92 21.44 14.77
C LYS A 131 -17.46 21.74 15.12
N TYR A 132 -16.55 20.95 14.58
CA TYR A 132 -15.11 21.06 14.81
C TYR A 132 -14.36 21.60 13.58
N GLY A 133 -15.09 22.14 12.59
CA GLY A 133 -14.52 22.76 11.40
C GLY A 133 -14.03 21.78 10.34
N PHE A 134 -14.49 20.53 10.37
CA PHE A 134 -14.20 19.54 9.34
C PHE A 134 -15.36 19.44 8.37
N ASP A 135 -15.07 19.67 7.09
CA ASP A 135 -15.95 19.35 5.97
C ASP A 135 -15.47 18.02 5.38
N VAL A 136 -16.25 16.96 5.56
CA VAL A 136 -15.84 15.59 5.23
C VAL A 136 -16.84 14.97 4.27
N ASP A 137 -16.38 14.71 3.06
CA ASP A 137 -17.08 13.84 2.11
C ASP A 137 -16.72 12.37 2.42
N PRO A 138 -17.69 11.50 2.73
CA PRO A 138 -17.42 10.09 2.96
C PRO A 138 -16.85 9.42 1.71
N GLU A 139 -15.71 8.75 1.86
CA GLU A 139 -15.19 7.91 0.77
C GLU A 139 -16.08 6.67 0.59
N PRO A 140 -16.29 6.20 -0.66
CA PRO A 140 -17.03 4.98 -0.91
C PRO A 140 -16.32 3.77 -0.28
N LEU A 141 -17.11 2.79 0.15
CA LEU A 141 -16.58 1.54 0.70
C LEU A 141 -15.64 0.85 -0.30
N LEU A 142 -14.55 0.33 0.22
CA LEU A 142 -13.62 -0.47 -0.55
C LEU A 142 -14.19 -1.89 -0.73
N GLU A 143 -15.09 -2.06 -1.68
CA GLU A 143 -15.68 -3.34 -2.01
C GLU A 143 -14.70 -4.23 -2.78
N ALA A 144 -14.82 -5.54 -2.59
CA ALA A 144 -14.02 -6.55 -3.28
C ALA A 144 -14.78 -7.87 -3.37
N ASP A 145 -14.60 -8.56 -4.48
CA ASP A 145 -14.92 -9.98 -4.59
C ASP A 145 -13.71 -10.82 -4.15
N SER A 146 -13.91 -12.14 -4.02
CA SER A 146 -12.83 -13.08 -3.70
C SER A 146 -12.79 -14.21 -4.70
N VAL A 147 -11.58 -14.59 -5.10
CA VAL A 147 -11.31 -15.77 -5.92
C VAL A 147 -10.41 -16.72 -5.13
N ARG A 148 -10.84 -17.98 -4.99
CA ARG A 148 -10.03 -18.99 -4.30
C ARG A 148 -8.99 -19.58 -5.22
N VAL A 149 -7.73 -19.45 -4.85
CA VAL A 149 -6.59 -20.09 -5.51
C VAL A 149 -5.98 -21.14 -4.59
N THR A 150 -5.50 -22.26 -5.15
CA THR A 150 -4.93 -23.39 -4.38
C THR A 150 -3.42 -23.38 -4.39
N ASP A 151 -2.81 -22.63 -5.29
CA ASP A 151 -1.37 -22.54 -5.50
C ASP A 151 -0.91 -21.09 -5.56
N ALA A 152 0.41 -20.91 -5.65
CA ALA A 152 0.96 -19.57 -5.85
C ALA A 152 0.51 -19.01 -7.21
N VAL A 153 -0.02 -17.79 -7.17
CA VAL A 153 -0.35 -17.00 -8.35
C VAL A 153 0.28 -15.62 -8.19
N ASP A 154 0.97 -15.16 -9.22
CA ASP A 154 1.52 -13.80 -9.26
C ASP A 154 0.39 -12.78 -9.31
N LEU A 155 0.45 -11.74 -8.47
CA LEU A 155 -0.59 -10.71 -8.42
C LEU A 155 -0.70 -9.90 -9.73
N ARG A 156 0.33 -9.91 -10.58
CA ARG A 156 0.27 -9.32 -11.92
C ARG A 156 -0.65 -10.12 -12.84
N VAL A 157 -0.60 -11.45 -12.72
CA VAL A 157 -1.51 -12.35 -13.45
C VAL A 157 -2.94 -12.20 -12.94
N VAL A 158 -3.11 -12.07 -11.61
CA VAL A 158 -4.42 -11.77 -11.03
C VAL A 158 -4.97 -10.44 -11.56
N ALA A 159 -4.13 -9.40 -11.59
CA ALA A 159 -4.52 -8.07 -12.08
C ALA A 159 -4.92 -8.10 -13.57
N GLU A 160 -4.15 -8.80 -14.39
CA GLU A 160 -4.45 -9.01 -15.82
C GLU A 160 -5.80 -9.73 -16.01
N CYS A 161 -6.01 -10.85 -15.31
CA CYS A 161 -7.26 -11.61 -15.36
C CYS A 161 -8.46 -10.82 -14.84
N ALA A 162 -8.27 -9.94 -13.86
CA ALA A 162 -9.31 -9.09 -13.30
C ALA A 162 -9.55 -7.80 -14.12
N GLY A 163 -8.81 -7.59 -15.22
CA GLY A 163 -8.86 -6.33 -15.99
C GLY A 163 -8.53 -5.09 -15.15
N SER A 164 -7.63 -5.22 -14.16
CA SER A 164 -7.34 -4.21 -13.16
C SER A 164 -5.84 -3.90 -13.07
N SER A 165 -5.49 -2.85 -12.32
CA SER A 165 -4.09 -2.55 -12.05
C SER A 165 -3.53 -3.41 -10.91
N LEU A 166 -2.21 -3.68 -10.96
CA LEU A 166 -1.50 -4.34 -9.87
C LEU A 166 -1.66 -3.59 -8.53
N ASP A 167 -1.63 -2.26 -8.57
CA ASP A 167 -1.75 -1.44 -7.36
C ASP A 167 -3.14 -1.58 -6.73
N ARG A 168 -4.20 -1.69 -7.54
CA ARG A 168 -5.56 -1.96 -7.04
C ARG A 168 -5.65 -3.34 -6.40
N VAL A 169 -5.10 -4.38 -7.04
CA VAL A 169 -5.10 -5.74 -6.48
C VAL A 169 -4.28 -5.79 -5.18
N ARG A 170 -3.14 -5.09 -5.10
CA ARG A 170 -2.35 -4.99 -3.86
C ARG A 170 -3.10 -4.27 -2.75
N LEU A 171 -3.80 -3.19 -3.07
CA LEU A 171 -4.62 -2.45 -2.11
C LEU A 171 -5.71 -3.34 -1.49
N LEU A 172 -6.33 -4.20 -2.29
CA LEU A 172 -7.33 -5.15 -1.84
C LEU A 172 -6.73 -6.32 -1.02
N ASN A 173 -5.43 -6.60 -1.16
CA ASN A 173 -4.74 -7.73 -0.52
C ASN A 173 -3.58 -7.28 0.38
N PRO A 174 -3.79 -6.39 1.36
CA PRO A 174 -2.70 -5.80 2.15
C PRO A 174 -1.99 -6.80 3.06
N ALA A 175 -2.59 -7.96 3.32
CA ALA A 175 -1.96 -9.05 4.08
C ALA A 175 -0.84 -9.74 3.31
N LEU A 176 -0.85 -9.69 1.98
CA LEU A 176 0.18 -10.32 1.17
C LEU A 176 1.51 -9.56 1.27
N ARG A 177 2.53 -10.25 1.75
CA ARG A 177 3.89 -9.72 1.91
C ARG A 177 4.70 -9.78 0.62
N ARG A 178 4.20 -10.50 -0.37
CA ARG A 178 4.84 -10.76 -1.66
C ARG A 178 3.88 -10.42 -2.80
N LEU A 179 4.42 -10.29 -4.00
CA LEU A 179 3.60 -10.14 -5.20
C LEU A 179 3.06 -11.50 -5.70
N ALA A 180 2.71 -12.37 -4.77
CA ALA A 180 2.13 -13.65 -5.08
C ALA A 180 1.30 -14.17 -3.91
N THR A 181 0.32 -15.02 -4.20
CA THR A 181 -0.40 -15.79 -3.20
C THR A 181 0.49 -16.90 -2.63
N PRO A 182 0.19 -17.43 -1.42
CA PRO A 182 0.96 -18.52 -0.84
C PRO A 182 1.03 -19.75 -1.74
N ALA A 183 2.21 -20.39 -1.78
CA ALA A 183 2.36 -21.71 -2.39
C ALA A 183 1.82 -22.80 -1.43
N HIS A 184 1.33 -23.90 -1.99
CA HIS A 184 0.94 -25.12 -1.28
C HIS A 184 -0.19 -24.95 -0.26
N ARG A 185 -0.98 -23.90 -0.35
CA ARG A 185 -2.21 -23.73 0.44
C ARG A 185 -3.22 -22.87 -0.30
N SER A 186 -4.51 -23.09 0.01
CA SER A 186 -5.57 -22.23 -0.52
C SER A 186 -5.46 -20.81 0.04
N PHE A 187 -5.75 -19.83 -0.81
CA PHE A 187 -5.80 -18.43 -0.45
C PHE A 187 -6.96 -17.74 -1.19
N ASP A 188 -7.73 -16.94 -0.48
CA ASP A 188 -8.79 -16.13 -1.07
C ASP A 188 -8.19 -14.78 -1.48
N VAL A 189 -7.85 -14.64 -2.76
CA VAL A 189 -7.34 -13.38 -3.30
C VAL A 189 -8.50 -12.45 -3.63
N ARG A 190 -8.43 -11.21 -3.11
CA ARG A 190 -9.44 -10.20 -3.37
C ARG A 190 -9.18 -9.51 -4.70
N VAL A 191 -10.25 -9.33 -5.45
CA VAL A 191 -10.27 -8.68 -6.78
C VAL A 191 -11.35 -7.58 -6.79
N PRO A 192 -11.33 -6.65 -7.75
CA PRO A 192 -12.38 -5.63 -7.84
C PRO A 192 -13.79 -6.25 -7.91
N PRO A 193 -14.80 -5.56 -7.39
CA PRO A 193 -16.17 -6.06 -7.38
C PRO A 193 -16.67 -6.34 -8.81
N GLY A 194 -17.44 -7.41 -8.98
CA GLY A 194 -17.98 -7.86 -10.26
C GLY A 194 -16.99 -8.62 -11.14
N THR A 195 -15.72 -8.81 -10.72
CA THR A 195 -14.69 -9.45 -11.57
C THR A 195 -14.34 -10.89 -11.17
N ALA A 196 -14.89 -11.41 -10.07
CA ALA A 196 -14.50 -12.72 -9.55
C ALA A 196 -14.66 -13.86 -10.55
N ALA A 197 -15.82 -13.96 -11.21
CA ALA A 197 -16.10 -15.05 -12.15
C ALA A 197 -15.17 -15.01 -13.37
N ALA A 198 -14.93 -13.83 -13.94
CA ALA A 198 -14.04 -13.65 -15.08
C ALA A 198 -12.59 -13.93 -14.69
N THR A 199 -12.17 -13.47 -13.50
CA THR A 199 -10.82 -13.73 -12.96
C THR A 199 -10.59 -15.22 -12.75
N ASP A 200 -11.53 -15.93 -12.13
CA ASP A 200 -11.43 -17.37 -11.89
C ASP A 200 -11.32 -18.16 -13.20
N ALA A 201 -12.19 -17.85 -14.17
CA ALA A 201 -12.16 -18.48 -15.50
C ALA A 201 -10.81 -18.23 -16.23
N CYS A 202 -10.32 -16.99 -16.20
CA CYS A 202 -9.03 -16.61 -16.78
C CYS A 202 -7.88 -17.37 -16.10
N LEU A 203 -7.83 -17.40 -14.77
CA LEU A 203 -6.79 -18.09 -14.01
C LEU A 203 -6.78 -19.60 -14.30
N ARG A 204 -7.95 -20.23 -14.43
CA ARG A 204 -8.03 -21.66 -14.79
C ARG A 204 -7.53 -21.95 -16.20
N ALA A 205 -7.73 -21.04 -17.13
CA ALA A 205 -7.26 -21.18 -18.51
C ALA A 205 -5.73 -21.05 -18.64
N ILE A 206 -5.05 -20.42 -17.68
CA ILE A 206 -3.59 -20.26 -17.68
C ILE A 206 -2.95 -21.53 -17.07
N PRO A 207 -1.98 -22.20 -17.74
CA PRO A 207 -1.21 -23.30 -17.17
C PRO A 207 -0.52 -22.90 -15.86
N ALA A 208 -0.43 -23.82 -14.88
CA ALA A 208 0.10 -23.54 -13.55
C ALA A 208 1.52 -22.92 -13.59
N GLU A 209 2.36 -23.37 -14.51
CA GLU A 209 3.73 -22.88 -14.70
C GLU A 209 3.78 -21.40 -15.16
N ARG A 210 2.70 -20.92 -15.77
CA ARG A 210 2.58 -19.53 -16.24
C ARG A 210 1.89 -18.62 -15.24
N ARG A 211 1.23 -19.18 -14.20
CA ARG A 211 0.62 -18.39 -13.12
C ARG A 211 1.67 -17.85 -12.16
N VAL A 212 2.88 -18.41 -12.15
CA VAL A 212 3.98 -18.05 -11.26
C VAL A 212 5.14 -17.52 -12.08
N ALA A 213 5.37 -16.22 -12.01
CA ALA A 213 6.49 -15.57 -12.70
C ALA A 213 7.64 -15.27 -11.72
N PHE A 214 8.00 -16.23 -10.84
CA PHE A 214 9.10 -16.06 -9.90
C PHE A 214 9.85 -17.37 -9.63
N ARG A 215 11.10 -17.23 -9.11
CA ARG A 215 11.91 -18.32 -8.54
C ARG A 215 12.16 -18.02 -7.07
N ALA A 216 12.13 -19.05 -6.22
CA ALA A 216 12.60 -18.93 -4.85
C ALA A 216 14.14 -18.83 -4.82
N HIS A 217 14.66 -17.95 -3.98
CA HIS A 217 16.09 -17.80 -3.75
C HIS A 217 16.37 -17.63 -2.26
N THR A 218 17.26 -18.46 -1.73
CA THR A 218 17.75 -18.33 -0.34
C THR A 218 19.04 -17.53 -0.36
N VAL A 219 19.08 -16.42 0.36
CA VAL A 219 20.21 -15.50 0.39
C VAL A 219 21.44 -16.16 1.02
N ALA A 220 22.52 -16.25 0.27
CA ALA A 220 23.83 -16.71 0.76
C ALA A 220 24.59 -15.57 1.47
N ARG A 221 25.64 -15.94 2.21
CA ARG A 221 26.49 -14.97 2.91
C ARG A 221 27.09 -13.94 1.94
N GLY A 222 26.93 -12.68 2.22
CA GLY A 222 27.50 -11.57 1.43
C GLY A 222 26.71 -11.19 0.18
N GLN A 223 25.61 -11.89 -0.14
CA GLN A 223 24.77 -11.46 -1.24
C GLN A 223 24.00 -10.20 -0.93
N THR A 224 23.79 -9.41 -1.99
CA THR A 224 22.99 -8.18 -1.98
C THR A 224 21.87 -8.28 -3.01
N LEU A 225 20.85 -7.44 -2.90
CA LEU A 225 19.80 -7.38 -3.95
C LEU A 225 20.40 -7.16 -5.34
N ALA A 226 21.49 -6.36 -5.44
CA ALA A 226 22.17 -6.10 -6.72
C ALA A 226 22.90 -7.34 -7.28
N SER A 227 23.60 -8.11 -6.43
CA SER A 227 24.26 -9.35 -6.86
C SER A 227 23.28 -10.41 -7.28
N ILE A 228 22.16 -10.54 -6.56
CA ILE A 228 21.07 -11.48 -6.90
C ILE A 228 20.38 -11.04 -8.19
N ALA A 229 20.08 -9.76 -8.36
CA ALA A 229 19.48 -9.24 -9.58
C ALA A 229 20.33 -9.56 -10.83
N ARG A 230 21.66 -9.40 -10.71
CA ARG A 230 22.61 -9.76 -11.78
C ARG A 230 22.60 -11.28 -12.06
N GLN A 231 22.57 -12.10 -11.01
CA GLN A 231 22.52 -13.56 -11.12
C GLN A 231 21.30 -14.05 -11.90
N TYR A 232 20.15 -13.39 -11.71
CA TYR A 232 18.89 -13.80 -12.32
C TYR A 232 18.50 -12.98 -13.56
N GLY A 233 19.32 -12.04 -13.99
CA GLY A 233 19.04 -11.18 -15.15
C GLY A 233 17.81 -10.28 -14.97
N THR A 234 17.55 -9.84 -13.74
CA THR A 234 16.42 -8.97 -13.39
C THR A 234 16.90 -7.67 -12.74
N ARG A 235 16.00 -6.74 -12.44
CA ARG A 235 16.36 -5.47 -11.81
C ARG A 235 16.24 -5.57 -10.28
N THR A 236 17.14 -4.89 -9.58
CA THR A 236 17.09 -4.78 -8.11
C THR A 236 15.74 -4.27 -7.61
N ALA A 237 15.15 -3.31 -8.32
CA ALA A 237 13.84 -2.75 -7.99
C ALA A 237 12.72 -3.79 -8.09
N ASP A 238 12.76 -4.67 -9.08
CA ASP A 238 11.75 -5.71 -9.29
C ASP A 238 11.82 -6.76 -8.16
N ILE A 239 13.04 -7.16 -7.73
CA ILE A 239 13.20 -8.04 -6.57
C ILE A 239 12.70 -7.35 -5.31
N ALA A 240 13.07 -6.09 -5.06
CA ALA A 240 12.63 -5.35 -3.89
C ALA A 240 11.10 -5.23 -3.84
N GLN A 241 10.48 -4.85 -4.95
CA GLN A 241 9.02 -4.74 -5.08
C GLN A 241 8.32 -6.08 -4.83
N ALA A 242 8.80 -7.16 -5.47
CA ALA A 242 8.22 -8.49 -5.34
C ALA A 242 8.24 -9.01 -3.88
N ASN A 243 9.23 -8.57 -3.12
CA ASN A 243 9.43 -9.00 -1.74
C ASN A 243 8.97 -7.97 -0.68
N GLY A 244 8.40 -6.84 -1.10
CA GLY A 244 8.02 -5.77 -0.17
C GLY A 244 9.21 -5.17 0.59
N LEU A 245 10.38 -5.10 -0.06
CA LEU A 245 11.62 -4.60 0.53
C LEU A 245 11.93 -3.18 0.05
N SER A 246 12.61 -2.41 0.91
CA SER A 246 13.25 -1.17 0.45
C SER A 246 14.47 -1.50 -0.44
N PRO A 247 14.74 -0.74 -1.51
CA PRO A 247 15.84 -1.02 -2.45
C PRO A 247 17.22 -1.11 -1.80
N GLY A 248 17.45 -0.43 -0.69
CA GLY A 248 18.71 -0.42 0.08
C GLY A 248 18.74 -1.39 1.27
N LYS A 249 17.74 -2.25 1.43
CA LYS A 249 17.71 -3.20 2.57
C LYS A 249 18.89 -4.15 2.52
N ARG A 250 19.61 -4.28 3.64
CA ARG A 250 20.59 -5.35 3.84
C ARG A 250 19.87 -6.68 4.03
N LEU A 251 20.27 -7.68 3.24
CA LEU A 251 19.74 -9.02 3.31
C LEU A 251 20.45 -9.85 4.40
N ALA A 252 19.66 -10.67 5.10
CA ALA A 252 20.22 -11.64 6.05
C ALA A 252 20.53 -12.96 5.35
N ARG A 253 21.59 -13.66 5.77
CA ARG A 253 21.85 -15.03 5.32
C ARG A 253 20.67 -15.92 5.68
N GLY A 254 20.23 -16.75 4.71
CA GLY A 254 19.06 -17.61 4.87
C GLY A 254 17.73 -16.92 4.65
N GLU A 255 17.72 -15.60 4.39
CA GLU A 255 16.48 -14.89 4.01
C GLU A 255 15.98 -15.45 2.67
N GLU A 256 14.69 -15.78 2.61
CA GLU A 256 14.07 -16.23 1.35
C GLU A 256 13.55 -15.04 0.56
N LEU A 257 13.75 -15.08 -0.74
CA LEU A 257 13.28 -14.08 -1.69
C LEU A 257 12.54 -14.74 -2.85
N ILE A 258 11.49 -14.08 -3.32
CA ILE A 258 10.95 -14.35 -4.65
C ILE A 258 11.68 -13.48 -5.67
N ILE A 259 12.19 -14.12 -6.70
CA ILE A 259 12.90 -13.47 -7.80
C ILE A 259 11.96 -13.46 -9.01
N PRO A 260 11.43 -12.29 -9.41
CA PRO A 260 10.59 -12.22 -10.59
C PRO A 260 11.39 -12.70 -11.81
N VAL A 261 10.86 -13.67 -12.52
CA VAL A 261 11.35 -13.99 -13.86
C VAL A 261 10.43 -13.27 -14.83
N SER A 262 11.01 -12.42 -15.68
CA SER A 262 10.26 -11.89 -16.81
C SER A 262 9.71 -13.09 -17.60
N PRO A 263 8.42 -13.13 -17.92
CA PRO A 263 7.95 -14.14 -18.86
C PRO A 263 8.84 -14.00 -20.09
N ARG A 264 9.57 -15.08 -20.41
CA ARG A 264 10.39 -15.14 -21.60
C ARG A 264 9.44 -14.78 -22.74
N ARG A 265 9.61 -13.58 -23.31
CA ARG A 265 8.88 -13.17 -24.50
C ARG A 265 9.05 -14.34 -25.46
N ALA A 266 7.97 -15.07 -25.73
CA ALA A 266 7.99 -16.15 -26.70
C ALA A 266 8.68 -15.54 -27.91
N ALA A 267 9.79 -16.17 -28.34
CA ALA A 267 10.44 -15.75 -29.57
C ALA A 267 9.33 -15.69 -30.62
N PRO A 268 9.23 -14.60 -31.40
CA PRO A 268 8.24 -14.55 -32.44
C PRO A 268 8.40 -15.83 -33.27
N GLU A 269 7.35 -16.64 -33.26
CA GLU A 269 7.28 -17.76 -34.21
C GLU A 269 7.60 -17.16 -35.56
N THR A 270 8.66 -17.68 -36.18
CA THR A 270 9.10 -17.31 -37.51
C THR A 270 7.91 -17.52 -38.44
N ARG A 271 7.14 -16.47 -38.69
CA ARG A 271 6.19 -16.49 -39.79
C ARG A 271 7.02 -16.69 -41.02
N VAL A 272 6.89 -17.88 -41.59
CA VAL A 272 7.34 -18.18 -42.92
C VAL A 272 6.77 -17.08 -43.81
N ALA A 273 7.66 -16.28 -44.38
CA ALA A 273 7.32 -15.22 -45.29
C ALA A 273 6.73 -15.84 -46.57
N GLU A 274 5.44 -15.77 -46.72
CA GLU A 274 4.83 -15.87 -48.05
C GLU A 274 5.18 -14.62 -48.82
N ALA A 275 5.92 -14.82 -49.89
CA ALA A 275 6.36 -13.78 -50.80
C ALA A 275 5.16 -13.13 -51.49
N GLN A 276 4.93 -11.89 -51.29
CA GLN A 276 4.06 -11.07 -52.15
C GLN A 276 4.92 -10.17 -53.05
N PRO A 277 4.51 -9.98 -54.32
CA PRO A 277 5.33 -9.35 -55.34
C PRO A 277 5.39 -7.82 -55.17
N LYS A 278 6.56 -7.32 -55.47
CA LYS A 278 7.00 -5.94 -55.51
C LYS A 278 6.22 -5.16 -56.60
N ALA A 279 5.58 -4.07 -56.24
CA ALA A 279 5.10 -3.03 -57.17
C ALA A 279 5.92 -1.75 -56.96
N PRO A 280 6.12 -0.93 -58.02
CA PRO A 280 7.25 -0.02 -58.10
C PRO A 280 7.03 1.34 -57.45
N GLU A 281 8.13 1.94 -56.99
CA GLU A 281 8.23 3.33 -56.58
C GLU A 281 7.91 4.33 -57.68
N PRO A 282 7.39 5.48 -57.40
CA PRO A 282 7.70 6.67 -58.14
C PRO A 282 8.48 7.70 -57.32
N ALA A 283 9.32 8.34 -58.04
CA ALA A 283 10.41 9.24 -57.81
C ALA A 283 10.13 10.45 -56.87
N ALA A 284 11.26 10.94 -56.36
CA ALA A 284 11.46 12.16 -55.61
C ALA A 284 11.01 13.42 -56.35
N THR A 285 10.45 14.36 -55.61
CA THR A 285 10.49 15.76 -55.97
C THR A 285 10.92 16.63 -54.78
N VAL A 286 11.96 17.38 -55.00
CA VAL A 286 12.59 18.37 -54.14
C VAL A 286 11.84 19.73 -54.34
N ALA A 287 11.62 20.48 -53.26
CA ALA A 287 11.63 21.96 -53.20
C ALA A 287 11.18 22.42 -51.81
N VAL A 288 12.07 22.99 -51.06
CA VAL A 288 12.47 24.42 -50.89
C VAL A 288 11.67 25.12 -49.77
N ALA A 289 12.49 25.66 -48.89
CA ALA A 289 12.21 26.42 -47.69
C ALA A 289 11.28 27.64 -47.85
N ALA A 290 10.60 28.00 -46.80
CA ALA A 290 10.45 29.40 -46.36
C ALA A 290 10.09 29.47 -44.88
N ALA A 291 10.89 30.23 -44.17
CA ALA A 291 10.69 30.69 -42.80
C ALA A 291 9.47 31.60 -42.69
N THR A 292 8.82 31.55 -41.54
CA THR A 292 8.41 32.77 -40.81
C THR A 292 7.80 32.41 -39.46
N GLU A 293 8.35 32.92 -38.39
CA GLU A 293 7.68 33.21 -37.10
C GLU A 293 6.55 34.22 -37.29
N PRO A 294 5.68 34.53 -36.29
CA PRO A 294 5.82 34.36 -34.84
C PRO A 294 4.54 33.95 -34.09
N ALA A 295 4.79 33.50 -32.87
CA ALA A 295 4.01 33.69 -31.65
C ALA A 295 2.53 34.09 -31.75
N ALA A 296 1.68 33.22 -31.28
CA ALA A 296 0.42 33.61 -30.66
C ALA A 296 0.44 33.10 -29.19
N ALA A 297 0.60 34.08 -28.30
CA ALA A 297 0.38 33.94 -26.89
C ALA A 297 -1.06 33.50 -26.65
N LEU A 298 -1.24 32.36 -26.03
CA LEU A 298 -2.51 32.00 -25.41
C LEU A 298 -2.53 32.61 -24.01
N GLU A 299 -3.35 33.61 -23.85
CA GLU A 299 -3.72 34.25 -22.60
C GLU A 299 -4.23 33.22 -21.58
N PRO A 300 -3.95 33.39 -20.27
CA PRO A 300 -4.34 32.43 -19.22
C PRO A 300 -5.80 32.63 -18.83
N ASP A 301 -6.57 31.59 -18.93
CA ASP A 301 -7.93 31.47 -18.41
C ASP A 301 -7.94 31.31 -16.89
N GLY A 302 -8.66 32.20 -16.20
CA GLY A 302 -9.23 31.99 -14.87
C GLY A 302 -8.30 31.96 -13.66
N GLY A 303 -7.83 33.15 -13.20
CA GLY A 303 -7.49 33.34 -11.76
C GLY A 303 -6.36 32.51 -11.18
N LYS A 304 -5.51 31.85 -11.96
CA LYS A 304 -4.39 31.05 -11.51
C LYS A 304 -3.14 31.89 -11.24
N VAL A 305 -2.57 31.76 -10.04
CA VAL A 305 -1.31 32.44 -9.70
C VAL A 305 -0.14 31.63 -10.26
N ARG A 306 0.73 32.26 -11.03
CA ARG A 306 1.96 31.65 -11.53
C ARG A 306 3.05 31.74 -10.50
N ILE A 307 3.59 30.56 -10.07
CA ILE A 307 4.68 30.43 -9.12
C ILE A 307 5.90 29.84 -9.82
N SER A 308 7.07 30.43 -9.56
CA SER A 308 8.36 29.88 -10.00
C SER A 308 8.98 29.09 -8.86
N TYR A 309 9.13 27.77 -9.02
CA TYR A 309 9.66 26.88 -7.98
C TYR A 309 11.01 26.30 -8.39
N LYS A 310 12.04 26.53 -7.58
CA LYS A 310 13.37 25.95 -7.78
C LYS A 310 13.43 24.57 -7.12
N VAL A 311 13.64 23.53 -7.92
CA VAL A 311 13.74 22.13 -7.50
C VAL A 311 14.90 21.96 -6.51
N ARG A 312 14.63 21.37 -5.36
CA ARG A 312 15.62 21.07 -4.30
C ARG A 312 16.15 19.65 -4.45
N SER A 313 17.29 19.37 -3.83
CA SER A 313 17.82 18.01 -3.77
C SER A 313 16.84 17.10 -3.03
N GLY A 314 16.44 15.98 -3.68
CA GLY A 314 15.44 15.05 -3.16
C GLY A 314 14.01 15.30 -3.61
N ASP A 315 13.72 16.41 -4.32
CA ASP A 315 12.39 16.63 -4.88
C ASP A 315 12.08 15.69 -6.04
N THR A 316 10.81 15.31 -6.12
CA THR A 316 10.23 14.58 -7.25
C THR A 316 9.01 15.33 -7.78
N LEU A 317 8.64 15.10 -9.04
CA LEU A 317 7.40 15.70 -9.59
C LEU A 317 6.18 15.35 -8.72
N SER A 318 6.15 14.15 -8.09
CA SER A 318 5.08 13.72 -7.20
C SER A 318 5.03 14.55 -5.91
N THR A 319 6.20 14.83 -5.29
CA THR A 319 6.25 15.63 -4.05
C THR A 319 5.88 17.08 -4.35
N ILE A 320 6.36 17.63 -5.46
CA ILE A 320 6.04 19.01 -5.89
C ILE A 320 4.55 19.14 -6.24
N ALA A 321 3.98 18.18 -6.99
CA ALA A 321 2.56 18.16 -7.32
C ALA A 321 1.68 18.17 -6.06
N ARG A 322 2.03 17.37 -5.07
CA ARG A 322 1.31 17.33 -3.78
C ARG A 322 1.43 18.64 -3.02
N THR A 323 2.63 19.22 -2.95
CA THR A 323 2.87 20.48 -2.24
C THR A 323 2.05 21.65 -2.81
N PHE A 324 1.92 21.69 -4.14
CA PHE A 324 1.20 22.78 -4.83
C PHE A 324 -0.23 22.39 -5.25
N LYS A 325 -0.77 21.29 -4.71
CA LYS A 325 -2.12 20.79 -4.99
C LYS A 325 -2.44 20.69 -6.48
N THR A 326 -1.51 20.17 -7.26
CA THR A 326 -1.62 19.98 -8.71
C THR A 326 -1.30 18.55 -9.11
N THR A 327 -1.34 18.21 -10.40
CA THR A 327 -1.02 16.86 -10.90
C THR A 327 0.35 16.83 -11.56
N ILE A 328 0.95 15.63 -11.64
CA ILE A 328 2.23 15.43 -12.34
C ILE A 328 2.10 15.82 -13.81
N GLY A 329 0.99 15.43 -14.46
CA GLY A 329 0.72 15.77 -15.84
C GLY A 329 0.63 17.28 -16.09
N ALA A 330 0.02 18.03 -15.16
CA ALA A 330 -0.02 19.49 -15.24
C ALA A 330 1.39 20.12 -15.12
N LEU A 331 2.21 19.62 -14.17
CA LEU A 331 3.60 20.08 -14.05
C LEU A 331 4.43 19.79 -15.30
N GLN A 332 4.23 18.62 -15.90
CA GLN A 332 4.88 18.23 -17.15
C GLN A 332 4.47 19.15 -18.31
N SER A 333 3.16 19.37 -18.48
CA SER A 333 2.60 20.21 -19.52
C SER A 333 3.04 21.67 -19.40
N TRP A 334 3.10 22.22 -18.17
CA TRP A 334 3.50 23.62 -17.96
C TRP A 334 5.01 23.86 -18.13
N ASN A 335 5.82 22.80 -18.17
CA ASN A 335 7.29 22.89 -18.20
C ASN A 335 7.92 22.08 -19.34
N ASP A 336 7.13 21.60 -20.30
CA ASP A 336 7.56 20.78 -21.44
C ASP A 336 8.45 19.59 -21.05
N LEU A 337 8.11 18.93 -19.92
CA LEU A 337 8.90 17.83 -19.40
C LEU A 337 8.51 16.51 -20.06
N GLN A 338 9.43 15.89 -20.77
CA GLN A 338 9.28 14.54 -21.31
C GLN A 338 9.75 13.52 -20.28
N GLY A 339 8.84 13.03 -19.42
CA GLY A 339 9.11 12.07 -18.37
C GLY A 339 9.15 12.66 -16.94
N SER A 340 9.55 11.84 -15.97
CA SER A 340 9.46 12.20 -14.54
C SER A 340 10.78 12.71 -13.93
N ARG A 341 11.85 12.84 -14.72
CA ARG A 341 13.16 13.27 -14.20
C ARG A 341 13.23 14.78 -14.13
N ILE A 342 13.56 15.29 -12.95
CA ILE A 342 13.88 16.72 -12.71
C ILE A 342 15.23 16.79 -11.99
N ALA A 343 16.04 17.79 -12.31
CA ALA A 343 17.33 18.00 -11.67
C ALA A 343 17.22 19.05 -10.55
N ALA A 344 17.94 18.87 -9.46
CA ALA A 344 18.06 19.88 -8.42
C ALA A 344 18.66 21.18 -9.02
N GLY A 345 18.06 22.31 -8.66
CA GLY A 345 18.39 23.62 -9.23
C GLY A 345 17.55 24.01 -10.44
N HIS A 346 16.84 23.10 -11.08
CA HIS A 346 15.92 23.42 -12.17
C HIS A 346 14.73 24.25 -11.68
N THR A 347 14.27 25.19 -12.47
CA THR A 347 13.14 26.06 -12.11
C THR A 347 11.89 25.59 -12.86
N LEU A 348 10.85 25.26 -12.11
CA LEU A 348 9.56 24.87 -12.65
C LEU A 348 8.54 26.01 -12.53
N THR A 349 7.76 26.19 -13.58
CA THR A 349 6.57 27.04 -13.56
C THR A 349 5.39 26.22 -13.04
N ILE A 350 4.70 26.72 -12.02
CA ILE A 350 3.57 26.06 -11.37
C ILE A 350 2.41 27.04 -11.33
N TYR A 351 1.22 26.59 -11.72
CA TYR A 351 0.00 27.39 -11.61
C TYR A 351 -0.85 26.84 -10.47
N THR A 352 -1.19 27.71 -9.50
CA THR A 352 -2.08 27.38 -8.38
C THR A 352 -3.34 28.23 -8.45
N ARG A 353 -4.43 27.70 -7.87
CA ARG A 353 -5.65 28.48 -7.66
C ARG A 353 -5.51 29.38 -6.45
#